data_5f18e1876d09ddd1417c4535979415db
#
_entry.id   5f18e1876d09ddd1417c4535979415db
#
_cell.length_a   1.000
_cell.length_b   1.000
_cell.length_c   1.000
_cell.angle_alpha   90.00
_cell.angle_beta   90.00
_cell.angle_gamma   90.00
#
_symmetry.space_group_name_H-M   'P 1'
#
loop_
_entity.id
_entity.type
_entity.pdbx_description
1 polymer ?
#
loop_
_entity_poly.entity_id
_entity_poly.type
_entity_poly.pdbx_seq_one_letter_code
_entity_poly.pdbx_strand_id
1 'polypeptide(L)'
;GIVFATAWNPPSNMCETVNRNNRTEKRLKPGSYEAYTQHLNGFNNLMKENGVNLYAICFANEPDYGHEWTWYSADEALNFTKNYAGKLRINGTKVITAESFCYNKSYYDKILNDKDALANVDILGTHFYASDANTSDNFFSYSLADQTIPNMERWMTEHYTSSDATSDGSPRANVWPEALDVAYEIHRAM
;
A
#
# COMPACT_ATOMS: atom_id res chain seq x y z
N GLY A 1 -18.83 0.56 10.20
CA GLY A 1 -17.74 1.07 9.34
C GLY A 1 -16.86 -0.06 8.86
N ILE A 2 -16.08 0.17 7.84
CA ILE A 2 -15.06 -0.77 7.34
C ILE A 2 -13.76 -0.49 8.09
N VAL A 3 -13.09 -1.54 8.58
CA VAL A 3 -11.77 -1.46 9.19
C VAL A 3 -10.80 -2.27 8.33
N PHE A 4 -9.72 -1.64 7.89
CA PHE A 4 -8.62 -2.32 7.21
C PHE A 4 -7.29 -1.98 7.88
N ALA A 5 -6.27 -2.74 7.60
CA ALA A 5 -4.95 -2.57 8.21
C ALA A 5 -3.85 -2.63 7.16
N THR A 6 -2.85 -1.77 7.30
CA THR A 6 -1.65 -1.76 6.47
C THR A 6 -0.41 -1.84 7.36
N ALA A 7 0.46 -2.80 7.05
CA ALA A 7 1.68 -3.00 7.81
C ALA A 7 2.80 -2.10 7.29
N TRP A 8 3.42 -1.32 8.18
CA TRP A 8 4.53 -0.42 7.84
C TRP A 8 5.89 -1.10 8.01
N ASN A 9 6.06 -1.80 9.12
CA ASN A 9 7.31 -2.50 9.42
C ASN A 9 7.03 -3.90 9.96
N PRO A 10 7.68 -4.93 9.41
CA PRO A 10 7.77 -6.22 10.08
C PRO A 10 8.56 -6.11 11.39
N PRO A 11 8.45 -7.10 12.29
CA PRO A 11 9.33 -7.21 13.46
C PRO A 11 10.81 -7.10 13.07
N SER A 12 11.60 -6.38 13.86
CA SER A 12 12.99 -6.05 13.52
C SER A 12 13.90 -7.28 13.33
N ASN A 13 13.61 -8.37 14.05
CA ASN A 13 14.34 -9.63 13.90
C ASN A 13 14.09 -10.34 12.56
N MET A 14 13.01 -9.99 11.86
CA MET A 14 12.67 -10.47 10.52
C MET A 14 13.26 -9.61 9.41
N CYS A 15 13.85 -8.47 9.75
CA CYS A 15 14.40 -7.52 8.80
C CYS A 15 15.93 -7.60 8.72
N GLU A 16 16.46 -7.19 7.60
CA GLU A 16 17.86 -6.86 7.36
C GLU A 16 17.96 -5.41 6.88
N THR A 17 19.15 -4.85 6.92
CA THR A 17 19.42 -3.53 6.37
C THR A 17 20.11 -3.65 5.03
N VAL A 18 19.71 -2.81 4.09
CA VAL A 18 20.32 -2.71 2.76
C VAL A 18 20.69 -1.26 2.47
N ASN A 19 21.74 -1.07 1.68
CA ASN A 19 22.06 0.26 1.17
C ASN A 19 21.38 0.45 -0.19
N ARG A 20 20.50 1.44 -0.28
CA ARG A 20 19.81 1.82 -1.50
C ARG A 20 19.75 3.34 -1.61
N ASN A 21 20.06 3.89 -2.77
CA ASN A 21 20.01 5.33 -3.03
C ASN A 21 20.78 6.18 -1.98
N ASN A 22 21.96 5.71 -1.57
CA ASN A 22 22.80 6.31 -0.52
C ASN A 22 22.14 6.37 0.86
N ARG A 23 21.16 5.51 1.13
CA ARG A 23 20.48 5.37 2.41
C ARG A 23 20.55 3.94 2.91
N THR A 24 20.53 3.79 4.22
CA THR A 24 20.33 2.50 4.89
C THR A 24 18.84 2.30 5.07
N GLU A 25 18.30 1.26 4.45
CA GLU A 25 16.88 0.96 4.47
C GLU A 25 16.62 -0.43 5.05
N LYS A 26 15.43 -0.61 5.61
CA LYS A 26 14.97 -1.92 6.10
C LYS A 26 14.37 -2.73 4.95
N ARG A 27 14.62 -4.03 4.98
CA ARG A 27 14.07 -5.00 4.05
C ARG A 27 13.67 -6.26 4.81
N LEU A 28 12.51 -6.83 4.49
CA LEU A 28 12.13 -8.13 5.01
C LEU A 28 13.06 -9.22 4.43
N LYS A 29 13.68 -10.01 5.30
CA LYS A 29 14.51 -11.14 4.86
C LYS A 29 13.67 -12.14 4.06
N PRO A 30 14.14 -12.62 2.91
CA PRO A 30 13.39 -13.62 2.12
C PRO A 30 13.02 -14.88 2.94
N GLY A 31 13.92 -15.33 3.82
CA GLY A 31 13.65 -16.46 4.73
C GLY A 31 12.61 -16.20 5.82
N SER A 32 12.15 -14.95 5.98
CA SER A 32 11.18 -14.57 7.01
C SER A 32 9.75 -14.36 6.47
N TYR A 33 9.51 -14.56 5.18
CA TYR A 33 8.20 -14.30 4.56
C TYR A 33 7.07 -15.12 5.20
N GLU A 34 7.30 -16.40 5.46
CA GLU A 34 6.32 -17.26 6.15
C GLU A 34 6.07 -16.78 7.59
N ALA A 35 7.13 -16.50 8.35
CA ALA A 35 7.00 -16.00 9.72
C ALA A 35 6.29 -14.65 9.78
N TYR A 36 6.53 -13.79 8.81
CA TYR A 36 5.86 -12.50 8.70
C TYR A 36 4.36 -12.67 8.37
N THR A 37 4.02 -13.60 7.49
CA THR A 37 2.62 -13.95 7.22
C THR A 37 1.91 -14.43 8.49
N GLN A 38 2.56 -15.28 9.29
CA GLN A 38 2.02 -15.73 10.57
C GLN A 38 1.86 -14.58 11.57
N HIS A 39 2.80 -13.63 11.60
CA HIS A 39 2.71 -12.42 12.43
C HIS A 39 1.47 -11.57 12.06
N LEU A 40 1.25 -11.33 10.78
CA LEU A 40 0.08 -10.59 10.28
C LEU A 40 -1.23 -11.33 10.61
N ASN A 41 -1.23 -12.66 10.48
CA ASN A 41 -2.37 -13.49 10.87
C ASN A 41 -2.62 -13.45 12.38
N GLY A 42 -1.56 -13.42 13.19
CA GLY A 42 -1.66 -13.22 14.63
C GLY A 42 -2.33 -11.90 15.00
N PHE A 43 -1.96 -10.81 14.31
CA PHE A 43 -2.62 -9.51 14.46
C PHE A 43 -4.10 -9.58 14.07
N ASN A 44 -4.44 -10.19 12.94
CA ASN A 44 -5.83 -10.34 12.50
C ASN A 44 -6.68 -11.13 13.53
N ASN A 45 -6.13 -12.21 14.08
CA ASN A 45 -6.80 -12.97 15.12
C ASN A 45 -7.01 -12.15 16.40
N LEU A 46 -5.99 -11.39 16.84
CA LEU A 46 -6.09 -10.50 17.98
C LEU A 46 -7.19 -9.44 17.79
N MET A 47 -7.27 -8.84 16.62
CA MET A 47 -8.33 -7.89 16.28
C MET A 47 -9.71 -8.53 16.41
N LYS A 48 -9.88 -9.72 15.85
CA LYS A 48 -11.14 -10.47 15.91
C LYS A 48 -11.54 -10.85 17.34
N GLU A 49 -10.59 -11.31 18.15
CA GLU A 49 -10.81 -11.64 19.57
C GLU A 49 -11.27 -10.42 20.37
N ASN A 50 -10.87 -9.22 19.95
CA ASN A 50 -11.29 -7.95 20.53
C ASN A 50 -12.52 -7.31 19.85
N GLY A 51 -13.27 -8.08 19.06
CA GLY A 51 -14.51 -7.66 18.44
C GLY A 51 -14.37 -6.82 17.18
N VAL A 52 -13.16 -6.73 16.61
CA VAL A 52 -12.90 -6.01 15.36
C VAL A 52 -12.64 -6.99 14.22
N ASN A 53 -13.54 -7.00 13.24
CA ASN A 53 -13.32 -7.78 12.02
C ASN A 53 -12.62 -6.91 10.99
N LEU A 54 -11.41 -7.32 10.59
CA LEU A 54 -10.71 -6.67 9.49
C LEU A 54 -11.39 -7.02 8.17
N TYR A 55 -11.80 -6.01 7.44
CA TYR A 55 -12.31 -6.18 6.08
C TYR A 55 -11.19 -6.53 5.11
N ALA A 56 -10.03 -5.87 5.28
CA ALA A 56 -8.88 -6.09 4.42
C ALA A 56 -7.55 -5.88 5.16
N ILE A 57 -6.49 -6.44 4.62
CA ILE A 57 -5.12 -6.29 5.11
C ILE A 57 -4.14 -6.11 3.95
N CYS A 58 -3.19 -5.19 4.11
CA CYS A 58 -2.04 -5.00 3.25
C CYS A 58 -0.76 -5.37 3.98
N PHE A 59 0.17 -6.03 3.29
CA PHE A 59 1.42 -6.47 3.89
C PHE A 59 2.53 -5.41 3.86
N ALA A 60 2.38 -4.33 3.08
CA ALA A 60 3.42 -3.32 2.91
C ALA A 60 2.83 -1.94 2.58
N ASN A 61 3.16 -0.96 3.41
CA ASN A 61 2.95 0.46 3.12
C ASN A 61 4.08 0.98 2.24
N GLU A 62 3.75 1.63 1.14
CA GLU A 62 4.66 2.33 0.24
C GLU A 62 6.00 1.59 0.00
N PRO A 63 5.93 0.36 -0.52
CA PRO A 63 7.11 -0.47 -0.67
C PRO A 63 8.17 0.13 -1.60
N ASP A 64 7.74 0.99 -2.52
CA ASP A 64 8.56 1.69 -3.50
C ASP A 64 9.26 2.94 -2.94
N TYR A 65 8.71 3.53 -1.88
CA TYR A 65 9.29 4.71 -1.24
C TYR A 65 10.28 4.32 -0.12
N GLY A 66 9.87 3.46 0.82
CA GLY A 66 10.71 2.82 1.82
C GLY A 66 11.63 3.75 2.60
N HIS A 67 11.13 4.88 3.09
CA HIS A 67 11.97 5.90 3.75
C HIS A 67 12.17 5.60 5.25
N GLU A 68 11.09 5.51 5.98
CA GLU A 68 11.08 5.24 7.43
C GLU A 68 10.52 3.87 7.77
N TRP A 69 10.00 3.20 6.77
CA TRP A 69 9.42 1.86 6.84
C TRP A 69 10.11 0.90 5.87
N THR A 70 9.59 -0.31 5.79
CA THR A 70 10.25 -1.38 5.05
C THR A 70 10.08 -1.22 3.55
N TRP A 71 11.20 -1.23 2.85
CA TRP A 71 11.25 -1.25 1.39
C TRP A 71 11.11 -2.68 0.84
N TYR A 72 10.43 -2.80 -0.27
CA TYR A 72 10.37 -3.99 -1.11
C TYR A 72 10.63 -3.61 -2.56
N SER A 73 11.39 -4.39 -3.30
CA SER A 73 11.41 -4.26 -4.74
C SER A 73 10.07 -4.75 -5.35
N ALA A 74 9.81 -4.39 -6.60
CA ALA A 74 8.62 -4.89 -7.30
C ALA A 74 8.61 -6.43 -7.41
N ASP A 75 9.79 -7.06 -7.53
CA ASP A 75 9.92 -8.52 -7.56
C ASP A 75 9.66 -9.16 -6.19
N GLU A 76 10.04 -8.51 -5.11
CA GLU A 76 9.74 -8.97 -3.75
C GLU A 76 8.27 -8.82 -3.41
N ALA A 77 7.66 -7.70 -3.81
CA ALA A 77 6.22 -7.50 -3.68
C ALA A 77 5.43 -8.55 -4.47
N LEU A 78 5.85 -8.83 -5.72
CA LEU A 78 5.30 -9.92 -6.52
C LEU A 78 5.45 -11.28 -5.83
N ASN A 79 6.66 -11.60 -5.35
CA ASN A 79 6.93 -12.88 -4.70
C ASN A 79 6.09 -13.07 -3.44
N PHE A 80 5.98 -12.03 -2.59
CA PHE A 80 5.11 -12.10 -1.41
C PHE A 80 3.65 -12.28 -1.80
N THR A 81 3.17 -11.50 -2.75
CA THR A 81 1.78 -11.58 -3.22
C THR A 81 1.47 -12.97 -3.76
N LYS A 82 2.32 -13.51 -4.60
CA LYS A 82 2.14 -14.81 -5.25
C LYS A 82 2.13 -15.99 -4.26
N ASN A 83 3.05 -16.00 -3.30
CA ASN A 83 3.32 -17.20 -2.51
C ASN A 83 2.79 -17.11 -1.06
N TYR A 84 2.48 -15.92 -0.57
CA TYR A 84 2.17 -15.71 0.85
C TYR A 84 0.87 -14.93 1.09
N ALA A 85 0.53 -13.95 0.23
CA ALA A 85 -0.59 -13.04 0.50
C ALA A 85 -1.93 -13.76 0.61
N GLY A 86 -2.15 -14.81 -0.17
CA GLY A 86 -3.39 -15.63 -0.08
C GLY A 86 -3.61 -16.24 1.30
N LYS A 87 -2.55 -16.48 2.07
CA LYS A 87 -2.63 -17.00 3.46
C LYS A 87 -3.15 -15.97 4.46
N LEU A 88 -3.22 -14.70 4.08
CA LEU A 88 -3.79 -13.62 4.91
C LEU A 88 -5.32 -13.61 4.89
N ARG A 89 -5.95 -14.38 4.02
CA ARG A 89 -7.42 -14.50 3.91
C ARG A 89 -8.03 -15.33 5.04
N ILE A 90 -7.60 -15.10 6.27
CA ILE A 90 -8.24 -15.70 7.46
C ILE A 90 -9.39 -14.81 7.94
N ASN A 91 -10.32 -15.36 8.67
CA ASN A 91 -11.44 -14.63 9.24
C ASN A 91 -12.33 -13.88 8.22
N GLY A 92 -12.25 -14.21 6.93
CA GLY A 92 -12.96 -13.52 5.86
C GLY A 92 -12.29 -12.20 5.41
N THR A 93 -11.07 -11.95 5.85
CA THR A 93 -10.30 -10.74 5.48
C THR A 93 -9.86 -10.81 4.01
N LYS A 94 -10.01 -9.70 3.30
CA LYS A 94 -9.52 -9.51 1.93
C LYS A 94 -8.05 -9.10 1.91
N VAL A 95 -7.39 -9.28 0.79
CA VAL A 95 -6.00 -8.87 0.56
C VAL A 95 -5.95 -7.65 -0.33
N ILE A 96 -5.27 -6.59 0.17
CA ILE A 96 -4.92 -5.40 -0.62
C ILE A 96 -3.53 -5.61 -1.23
N THR A 97 -3.31 -5.13 -2.45
CA THR A 97 -1.96 -5.05 -3.05
C THR A 97 -1.01 -4.24 -2.16
N ALA A 98 0.29 -4.39 -2.36
CA ALA A 98 1.26 -3.48 -1.76
C ALA A 98 0.94 -2.04 -2.19
N GLU A 99 0.65 -1.18 -1.22
CA GLU A 99 0.16 0.19 -1.43
C GLU A 99 1.32 1.10 -1.84
N SER A 100 1.53 1.26 -3.14
CA SER A 100 2.57 2.12 -3.69
C SER A 100 2.34 3.59 -3.31
N PHE A 101 3.42 4.32 -3.04
CA PHE A 101 3.41 5.74 -2.68
C PHE A 101 2.70 6.63 -3.71
N CYS A 102 2.95 6.39 -4.99
CA CYS A 102 2.38 7.19 -6.08
C CYS A 102 1.92 6.32 -7.25
N TYR A 103 1.29 5.22 -6.97
CA TYR A 103 0.78 4.31 -8.00
C TYR A 103 1.87 3.86 -8.99
N ASN A 104 2.96 3.35 -8.48
CA ASN A 104 4.09 2.91 -9.29
C ASN A 104 3.70 1.70 -10.15
N LYS A 105 3.54 1.95 -11.45
CA LYS A 105 3.12 0.97 -12.45
C LYS A 105 3.95 -0.32 -12.41
N SER A 106 5.24 -0.24 -12.12
CA SER A 106 6.11 -1.43 -12.11
C SER A 106 5.73 -2.47 -11.04
N TYR A 107 5.08 -2.05 -9.95
CA TYR A 107 4.57 -2.97 -8.93
C TYR A 107 3.26 -3.62 -9.37
N TYR A 108 2.32 -2.82 -9.87
CA TYR A 108 1.00 -3.31 -10.27
C TYR A 108 1.06 -4.18 -11.51
N ASP A 109 1.80 -3.79 -12.55
CA ASP A 109 1.93 -4.57 -13.78
C ASP A 109 2.47 -5.98 -13.50
N LYS A 110 3.44 -6.13 -12.61
CA LYS A 110 3.96 -7.45 -12.25
C LYS A 110 2.91 -8.33 -11.58
N ILE A 111 2.15 -7.78 -10.65
CA ILE A 111 1.10 -8.51 -9.92
C ILE A 111 -0.07 -8.84 -10.85
N LEU A 112 -0.53 -7.87 -11.65
CA LEU A 112 -1.69 -8.02 -12.51
C LEU A 112 -1.43 -8.96 -13.69
N ASN A 113 -0.19 -9.06 -14.17
CA ASN A 113 0.20 -9.95 -15.26
C ASN A 113 0.62 -11.36 -14.79
N ASP A 114 0.71 -11.61 -13.49
CA ASP A 114 0.97 -12.94 -12.92
C ASP A 114 -0.35 -13.51 -12.37
N LYS A 115 -0.84 -14.56 -13.01
CA LYS A 115 -2.14 -15.18 -12.65
C LYS A 115 -2.20 -15.70 -11.21
N ASP A 116 -1.08 -16.19 -10.68
CA ASP A 116 -1.04 -16.77 -9.34
C ASP A 116 -0.99 -15.65 -8.29
N ALA A 117 -0.30 -14.54 -8.58
CA ALA A 117 -0.32 -13.35 -7.73
C ALA A 117 -1.71 -12.68 -7.75
N LEU A 118 -2.28 -12.51 -8.94
CA LEU A 118 -3.61 -11.92 -9.12
C LEU A 118 -4.69 -12.69 -8.36
N ALA A 119 -4.62 -14.03 -8.34
CA ALA A 119 -5.55 -14.88 -7.60
C ALA A 119 -5.52 -14.64 -6.08
N ASN A 120 -4.45 -14.02 -5.55
CA ASN A 120 -4.26 -13.72 -4.15
C ASN A 120 -4.59 -12.27 -3.76
N VAL A 121 -5.12 -11.47 -4.68
CA VAL A 121 -5.48 -10.07 -4.46
C VAL A 121 -6.98 -9.87 -4.63
N ASP A 122 -7.59 -9.11 -3.75
CA ASP A 122 -9.02 -8.76 -3.78
C ASP A 122 -9.22 -7.27 -4.05
N ILE A 123 -8.24 -6.44 -3.67
CA ILE A 123 -8.31 -4.98 -3.73
C ILE A 123 -7.00 -4.43 -4.32
N LEU A 124 -7.11 -3.60 -5.35
CA LEU A 124 -6.01 -2.76 -5.80
C LEU A 124 -5.98 -1.50 -4.92
N GLY A 125 -5.03 -1.47 -3.99
CA GLY A 125 -4.81 -0.32 -3.13
C GLY A 125 -3.64 0.52 -3.61
N THR A 126 -3.72 1.84 -3.46
CA THR A 126 -2.64 2.77 -3.80
C THR A 126 -2.75 4.05 -3.00
N HIS A 127 -1.65 4.80 -2.92
CA HIS A 127 -1.61 6.18 -2.47
C HIS A 127 -1.49 7.14 -3.66
N PHE A 128 -1.85 8.40 -3.46
CA PHE A 128 -1.79 9.42 -4.51
C PHE A 128 -0.84 10.57 -4.16
N TYR A 129 0.26 10.26 -3.49
CA TYR A 129 1.29 11.26 -3.23
C TYR A 129 2.05 11.62 -4.51
N ALA A 130 2.62 12.82 -4.55
CA ALA A 130 3.23 13.41 -5.74
C ALA A 130 2.26 13.58 -6.94
N SER A 131 0.97 13.61 -6.67
CA SER A 131 -0.10 13.79 -7.65
C SER A 131 -0.75 15.17 -7.59
N ASP A 132 -0.12 16.13 -6.91
CA ASP A 132 -0.67 17.46 -6.75
C ASP A 132 -0.97 18.14 -8.11
N ALA A 133 -1.82 19.16 -8.07
CA ALA A 133 -2.31 19.85 -9.28
C ALA A 133 -1.20 20.49 -10.13
N ASN A 134 0.02 20.58 -9.59
CA ASN A 134 1.19 21.18 -10.23
C ASN A 134 2.17 20.14 -10.78
N THR A 135 2.00 18.84 -10.46
CA THR A 135 2.83 17.79 -11.05
C THR A 135 2.32 17.38 -12.41
N SER A 136 3.23 16.90 -13.24
CA SER A 136 2.89 16.47 -14.60
C SER A 136 1.79 15.41 -14.57
N ASP A 137 0.88 15.44 -15.51
CA ASP A 137 -0.27 14.53 -15.66
C ASP A 137 0.10 13.04 -15.82
N ASN A 138 1.37 12.68 -15.80
CA ASN A 138 1.82 11.31 -15.99
C ASN A 138 1.26 10.32 -14.95
N PHE A 139 0.97 10.80 -13.75
CA PHE A 139 0.38 9.99 -12.71
C PHE A 139 -1.07 9.58 -13.06
N PHE A 140 -1.88 10.54 -13.48
CA PHE A 140 -3.28 10.29 -13.84
C PHE A 140 -3.47 9.76 -15.28
N SER A 141 -2.40 9.70 -16.07
CA SER A 141 -2.45 9.10 -17.41
C SER A 141 -2.46 7.58 -17.39
N TYR A 142 -2.13 6.97 -16.25
CA TYR A 142 -2.20 5.54 -16.07
C TYR A 142 -3.48 5.16 -15.32
N SER A 143 -4.47 4.71 -16.05
CA SER A 143 -5.76 4.33 -15.47
C SER A 143 -5.78 2.87 -15.02
N LEU A 144 -6.10 2.65 -13.73
CA LEU A 144 -6.48 1.31 -13.26
C LEU A 144 -7.82 0.84 -13.87
N ALA A 145 -8.62 1.78 -14.37
CA ALA A 145 -9.91 1.45 -14.98
C ALA A 145 -9.75 0.64 -16.28
N ASP A 146 -8.61 0.79 -16.97
CA ASP A 146 -8.30 0.02 -18.18
C ASP A 146 -8.00 -1.46 -17.88
N GLN A 147 -7.72 -1.77 -16.61
CA GLN A 147 -7.55 -3.14 -16.17
C GLN A 147 -8.93 -3.73 -15.85
N THR A 148 -9.53 -4.38 -16.83
CA THR A 148 -10.81 -5.07 -16.67
C THR A 148 -10.63 -6.38 -15.89
N ILE A 149 -10.45 -6.26 -14.57
CA ILE A 149 -10.38 -7.40 -13.67
C ILE A 149 -11.75 -7.51 -13.00
N PRO A 150 -12.56 -8.52 -13.34
CA PRO A 150 -13.87 -8.69 -12.73
C PRO A 150 -13.77 -8.82 -11.20
N ASN A 151 -14.66 -8.15 -10.50
CA ASN A 151 -14.80 -8.18 -9.04
C ASN A 151 -13.61 -7.65 -8.23
N MET A 152 -12.64 -6.98 -8.86
CA MET A 152 -11.55 -6.33 -8.17
C MET A 152 -11.99 -4.94 -7.69
N GLU A 153 -11.91 -4.72 -6.37
CA GLU A 153 -12.12 -3.38 -5.81
C GLU A 153 -10.87 -2.50 -6.05
N ARG A 154 -11.08 -1.21 -6.18
CA ARG A 154 -10.00 -0.22 -6.34
C ARG A 154 -10.13 0.82 -5.25
N TRP A 155 -9.06 0.98 -4.47
CA TRP A 155 -9.06 1.89 -3.33
C TRP A 155 -7.88 2.85 -3.41
N MET A 156 -8.15 4.12 -3.19
CA MET A 156 -7.15 5.09 -2.76
C MET A 156 -7.13 5.05 -1.23
N THR A 157 -6.10 4.44 -0.67
CA THR A 157 -6.05 4.08 0.75
C THR A 157 -5.41 5.14 1.62
N GLU A 158 -4.61 6.02 1.03
CA GLU A 158 -3.98 7.12 1.74
C GLU A 158 -3.69 8.30 0.82
N HIS A 159 -4.08 9.49 1.23
CA HIS A 159 -3.76 10.73 0.56
C HIS A 159 -3.96 11.93 1.48
N TYR A 160 -3.09 12.92 1.35
CA TYR A 160 -3.27 14.27 1.90
C TYR A 160 -2.66 15.29 0.94
N THR A 161 -2.96 16.55 1.13
CA THR A 161 -2.33 17.60 0.31
C THR A 161 -0.82 17.60 0.55
N SER A 162 -0.05 17.61 -0.53
CA SER A 162 1.42 17.65 -0.48
C SER A 162 1.97 19.05 -0.20
N SER A 163 1.10 20.01 0.09
CA SER A 163 1.53 21.37 0.39
C SER A 163 2.45 21.39 1.61
N ASP A 164 3.49 22.17 1.54
CA ASP A 164 4.43 22.38 2.63
C ASP A 164 3.69 22.66 3.94
N ALA A 165 4.18 22.08 5.01
CA ALA A 165 3.70 22.41 6.35
C ALA A 165 3.72 23.91 6.54
N THR A 166 2.74 24.45 7.26
CA THR A 166 2.78 25.83 7.71
C THR A 166 4.03 26.04 8.57
N SER A 167 4.41 27.29 8.80
CA SER A 167 5.59 27.63 9.61
C SER A 167 5.58 27.04 11.02
N ASP A 168 4.42 26.64 11.51
CA ASP A 168 4.22 25.95 12.80
C ASP A 168 4.20 24.41 12.67
N GLY A 169 4.43 23.87 11.47
CA GLY A 169 4.44 22.43 11.23
C GLY A 169 3.07 21.78 11.13
N SER A 170 1.98 22.56 11.19
CA SER A 170 0.64 21.98 11.07
C SER A 170 0.28 21.62 9.62
N PRO A 171 -0.50 20.55 9.39
CA PRO A 171 -0.99 20.19 8.08
C PRO A 171 -1.86 21.31 7.49
N ARG A 172 -1.68 21.60 6.21
CA ARG A 172 -2.45 22.65 5.53
C ARG A 172 -3.86 22.24 5.11
N ALA A 173 -4.21 20.99 5.20
CA ALA A 173 -5.55 20.50 4.86
C ALA A 173 -6.71 21.16 5.64
N ASN A 174 -6.38 21.90 6.69
CA ASN A 174 -7.34 22.68 7.48
C ASN A 174 -7.62 24.09 6.92
N VAL A 175 -6.94 24.50 5.84
CA VAL A 175 -7.21 25.77 5.16
C VAL A 175 -7.96 25.53 3.85
N TRP A 176 -8.82 26.46 3.50
CA TRP A 176 -9.76 26.28 2.39
C TRP A 176 -9.11 25.96 1.04
N PRO A 177 -8.04 26.62 0.59
CA PRO A 177 -7.39 26.26 -0.67
C PRO A 177 -6.92 24.81 -0.73
N GLU A 178 -6.29 24.31 0.32
CA GLU A 178 -5.77 22.95 0.39
C GLU A 178 -6.91 21.90 0.44
N ALA A 179 -8.02 22.24 1.10
CA ALA A 179 -9.19 21.40 1.08
C ALA A 179 -9.81 21.28 -0.33
N LEU A 180 -9.75 22.35 -1.13
CA LEU A 180 -10.15 22.31 -2.54
C LEU A 180 -9.19 21.47 -3.38
N ASP A 181 -7.90 21.51 -3.11
CA ASP A 181 -6.91 20.67 -3.79
C ASP A 181 -7.19 19.19 -3.55
N VAL A 182 -7.47 18.78 -2.31
CA VAL A 182 -7.90 17.40 -2.02
C VAL A 182 -9.15 17.02 -2.80
N ALA A 183 -10.16 17.88 -2.82
CA ALA A 183 -11.39 17.62 -3.56
C ALA A 183 -11.15 17.51 -5.07
N TYR A 184 -10.25 18.33 -5.62
CA TYR A 184 -9.86 18.29 -7.02
C TYR A 184 -9.10 17.02 -7.37
N GLU A 185 -8.16 16.59 -6.51
CA GLU A 185 -7.41 15.35 -6.71
C GLU A 185 -8.30 14.11 -6.64
N ILE A 186 -9.26 14.08 -5.70
CA ILE A 186 -10.28 13.03 -5.67
C ILE A 186 -11.10 13.01 -6.97
N HIS A 187 -11.52 14.18 -7.45
CA HIS A 187 -12.26 14.29 -8.71
C HIS A 187 -11.46 13.78 -9.91
N ARG A 188 -10.15 14.09 -9.98
CA ARG A 188 -9.29 13.61 -11.05
C ARG A 188 -9.03 12.10 -11.01
N ALA A 189 -9.04 11.52 -9.82
CA ALA A 189 -8.83 10.09 -9.62
C ALA A 189 -10.03 9.21 -10.01
N MET A 190 -11.21 9.81 -10.12
CA MET A 190 -12.48 9.16 -10.51
C MET A 190 -12.70 9.18 -12.02
#